data_62dfc73f4429b617d318352899de0fdd
#
_entry.id   62dfc73f4429b617d318352899de0fdd
#
_cell.length_a   1.000
_cell.length_b   1.000
_cell.length_c   1.000
_cell.angle_alpha   90.00
_cell.angle_beta   90.00
_cell.angle_gamma   90.00
#
_symmetry.space_group_name_H-M   'P 1'
#
loop_
_entity.id
_entity.type
_entity.pdbx_description
1 polymer ?
#
loop_
_entity_poly.entity_id
_entity_poly.type
_entity_poly.pdbx_seq_one_letter_code
_entity_poly.pdbx_strand_id
1 'polypeptide(L)'
;MGTVFGRIHEETPQYEKLGCVGPNDNIEIRRYDPVYVASVSSKDIPGVTTNVQFARMAFGALARYFGVFSAPENRPHSGESGPGETIPMTAPVVVTTAENAEAEGGEQIAMTVPVVMSTSNDSVDMSMSFILPSKFENQVPPTPLDPKVHVKKLESRLMAVKKFSGELTKSTAEAVASEVIGVLELEGKFKINRNEHGRPAWEYMGYNAPYTLPWFKTNEVAVLLEDVILTSSSSSADE
;
A
#
# COMPACT_ATOMS: atom_id res chain seq x y z
N MET A 1 -23.74 4.31 -10.50
CA MET A 1 -23.18 3.81 -11.79
C MET A 1 -21.68 4.15 -12.00
N GLY A 2 -21.12 5.21 -11.39
CA GLY A 2 -19.73 5.64 -11.62
C GLY A 2 -18.64 4.65 -11.21
N THR A 3 -18.82 3.92 -10.13
CA THR A 3 -17.84 2.96 -9.57
C THR A 3 -17.60 1.73 -10.44
N VAL A 4 -18.59 1.27 -11.22
CA VAL A 4 -18.42 0.15 -12.17
C VAL A 4 -17.46 0.52 -13.31
N PHE A 5 -17.37 1.79 -13.66
CA PHE A 5 -16.52 2.34 -14.72
C PHE A 5 -15.19 2.92 -14.19
N GLY A 6 -14.74 2.49 -13.02
CA GLY A 6 -13.41 2.79 -12.53
C GLY A 6 -13.17 4.22 -12.03
N ARG A 7 -14.22 5.00 -11.81
CA ARG A 7 -14.07 6.35 -11.21
C ARG A 7 -13.70 6.21 -9.73
N ILE A 8 -12.59 6.83 -9.38
CA ILE A 8 -12.12 6.96 -8.00
C ILE A 8 -12.78 8.23 -7.45
N HIS A 9 -13.53 8.10 -6.38
CA HIS A 9 -14.21 9.21 -5.69
C HIS A 9 -13.63 9.46 -4.31
N GLU A 10 -12.89 8.49 -3.83
CA GLU A 10 -12.24 8.52 -2.52
C GLU A 10 -11.01 9.42 -2.56
N GLU A 11 -10.67 10.00 -1.42
CA GLU A 11 -9.45 10.77 -1.25
C GLU A 11 -8.22 9.87 -1.45
N THR A 12 -7.21 10.40 -2.15
CA THR A 12 -5.94 9.72 -2.43
C THR A 12 -4.77 10.44 -1.77
N PRO A 13 -3.69 9.74 -1.38
CA PRO A 13 -2.53 10.36 -0.79
C PRO A 13 -1.90 11.37 -1.75
N GLN A 14 -1.45 12.49 -1.20
CA GLN A 14 -0.77 13.52 -1.98
C GLN A 14 0.67 13.09 -2.27
N TYR A 15 1.15 13.48 -3.43
CA TYR A 15 2.54 13.25 -3.83
C TYR A 15 3.02 14.31 -4.81
N GLU A 16 4.32 14.53 -4.81
CA GLU A 16 5.03 15.29 -5.83
C GLU A 16 5.61 14.32 -6.87
N LYS A 17 5.33 14.56 -8.15
CA LYS A 17 5.95 13.83 -9.25
C LYS A 17 7.30 14.46 -9.58
N LEU A 18 8.39 13.74 -9.33
CA LEU A 18 9.76 14.20 -9.55
C LEU A 18 10.29 13.89 -10.95
N GLY A 19 9.69 12.92 -11.65
CA GLY A 19 10.10 12.53 -12.99
C GLY A 19 9.52 11.20 -13.42
N CYS A 20 10.03 10.69 -14.52
CA CYS A 20 9.69 9.37 -15.04
C CYS A 20 10.96 8.61 -15.46
N VAL A 21 10.85 7.29 -15.49
CA VAL A 21 11.91 6.37 -15.97
C VAL A 21 11.28 5.22 -16.77
N GLY A 22 12.13 4.47 -17.44
CA GLY A 22 11.76 3.28 -18.20
C GLY A 22 11.18 3.58 -19.59
N PRO A 23 10.80 2.53 -20.33
CA PRO A 23 10.27 2.64 -21.68
C PRO A 23 9.01 3.51 -21.70
N ASN A 24 9.01 4.55 -22.56
CA ASN A 24 7.88 5.48 -22.72
C ASN A 24 7.48 6.20 -21.43
N ASP A 25 8.41 6.44 -20.50
CA ASP A 25 8.16 7.13 -19.24
C ASP A 25 7.00 6.53 -18.41
N ASN A 26 6.89 5.21 -18.42
CA ASN A 26 5.77 4.50 -17.82
C ASN A 26 5.90 4.21 -16.31
N ILE A 27 7.03 4.60 -15.70
CA ILE A 27 7.29 4.50 -14.27
C ILE A 27 7.51 5.91 -13.74
N GLU A 28 6.65 6.34 -12.84
CA GLU A 28 6.75 7.66 -12.20
C GLU A 28 7.58 7.60 -10.93
N ILE A 29 8.48 8.55 -10.76
CA ILE A 29 9.18 8.77 -9.49
C ILE A 29 8.36 9.77 -8.71
N ARG A 30 7.83 9.33 -7.57
CA ARG A 30 6.93 10.10 -6.72
C ARG A 30 7.47 10.22 -5.30
N ARG A 31 7.37 11.42 -4.74
CA ARG A 31 7.56 11.66 -3.31
C ARG A 31 6.19 11.82 -2.66
N TYR A 32 5.81 10.84 -1.86
CA TYR A 32 4.56 10.88 -1.10
C TYR A 32 4.74 11.69 0.17
N ASP A 33 3.73 12.48 0.51
CA ASP A 33 3.68 13.21 1.76
C ASP A 33 3.50 12.24 2.96
N PRO A 34 3.87 12.66 4.18
CA PRO A 34 3.62 11.87 5.38
C PRO A 34 2.13 11.63 5.57
N VAL A 35 1.74 10.40 5.87
CA VAL A 35 0.34 10.01 6.09
C VAL A 35 0.19 9.13 7.32
N TYR A 36 -0.97 9.18 7.97
CA TYR A 36 -1.33 8.16 8.94
C TYR A 36 -1.95 6.96 8.25
N VAL A 37 -1.64 5.78 8.76
CA VAL A 37 -2.26 4.53 8.34
C VAL A 37 -2.78 3.76 9.54
N ALA A 38 -3.91 3.10 9.37
CA ALA A 38 -4.37 2.05 10.27
C ALA A 38 -3.96 0.71 9.66
N SER A 39 -3.30 -0.15 10.41
CA SER A 39 -2.72 -1.40 9.93
C SER A 39 -3.05 -2.57 10.84
N VAL A 40 -3.17 -3.77 10.27
CA VAL A 40 -3.31 -5.05 10.96
C VAL A 40 -2.24 -5.98 10.41
N SER A 41 -1.50 -6.64 11.30
CA SER A 41 -0.49 -7.65 10.95
C SER A 41 -1.04 -9.06 11.10
N SER A 42 -0.52 -10.01 10.35
CA SER A 42 -0.82 -11.42 10.53
C SER A 42 -0.40 -11.95 11.90
N LYS A 43 0.60 -11.31 12.51
CA LYS A 43 1.04 -11.60 13.89
C LYS A 43 -0.04 -11.31 14.92
N ASP A 44 -0.93 -10.35 14.63
CA ASP A 44 -2.02 -9.94 15.51
C ASP A 44 -3.26 -10.85 15.37
N ILE A 45 -3.27 -11.76 14.39
CA ILE A 45 -4.41 -12.63 14.09
C ILE A 45 -3.98 -14.11 14.22
N PRO A 46 -4.11 -14.72 15.41
CA PRO A 46 -3.74 -16.12 15.61
C PRO A 46 -4.57 -17.06 14.73
N GLY A 47 -3.92 -18.14 14.25
CA GLY A 47 -4.59 -19.21 13.51
C GLY A 47 -4.90 -18.91 12.04
N VAL A 48 -4.39 -17.82 11.50
CA VAL A 48 -4.43 -17.55 10.06
C VAL A 48 -3.43 -18.47 9.35
N THR A 49 -3.94 -19.25 8.41
CA THR A 49 -3.14 -20.21 7.62
C THR A 49 -3.10 -19.86 6.13
N THR A 50 -3.96 -18.93 5.68
CA THR A 50 -4.02 -18.53 4.27
C THR A 50 -4.12 -17.01 4.12
N ASN A 51 -3.63 -16.52 2.98
CA ASN A 51 -3.71 -15.10 2.62
C ASN A 51 -5.16 -14.60 2.57
N VAL A 52 -6.09 -15.44 2.10
CA VAL A 52 -7.53 -15.13 2.02
C VAL A 52 -8.13 -14.93 3.41
N GLN A 53 -7.82 -15.83 4.35
CA GLN A 53 -8.28 -15.69 5.73
C GLN A 53 -7.74 -14.41 6.37
N PHE A 54 -6.44 -14.15 6.19
CA PHE A 54 -5.83 -12.92 6.69
C PHE A 54 -6.52 -11.69 6.11
N ALA A 55 -6.63 -11.59 4.79
CA ALA A 55 -7.22 -10.46 4.11
C ALA A 55 -8.64 -10.17 4.62
N ARG A 56 -9.47 -11.21 4.77
CA ARG A 56 -10.85 -11.09 5.27
C ARG A 56 -10.89 -10.58 6.71
N MET A 57 -10.05 -11.11 7.58
CA MET A 57 -10.05 -10.77 9.01
C MET A 57 -9.47 -9.37 9.24
N ALA A 58 -8.36 -9.05 8.59
CA ALA A 58 -7.71 -7.75 8.68
C ALA A 58 -8.61 -6.63 8.11
N PHE A 59 -9.22 -6.87 6.94
CA PHE A 59 -10.19 -5.95 6.36
C PHE A 59 -11.36 -5.71 7.32
N GLY A 60 -11.93 -6.76 7.91
CA GLY A 60 -13.04 -6.64 8.85
C GLY A 60 -12.68 -5.79 10.08
N ALA A 61 -11.47 -5.96 10.63
CA ALA A 61 -11.00 -5.16 11.76
C ALA A 61 -10.81 -3.67 11.38
N LEU A 62 -10.17 -3.41 10.24
CA LEU A 62 -9.99 -2.04 9.73
C LEU A 62 -11.32 -1.37 9.38
N ALA A 63 -12.24 -2.10 8.74
CA ALA A 63 -13.56 -1.57 8.39
C ALA A 63 -14.38 -1.18 9.63
N ARG A 64 -14.30 -1.95 10.73
CA ARG A 64 -14.91 -1.60 12.01
C ARG A 64 -14.25 -0.37 12.64
N TYR A 65 -12.93 -0.28 12.59
CA TYR A 65 -12.23 0.91 13.05
C TYR A 65 -12.71 2.18 12.32
N PHE A 66 -12.92 2.10 11.00
CA PHE A 66 -13.43 3.20 10.18
C PHE A 66 -14.94 3.45 10.36
N GLY A 67 -15.70 2.48 10.84
CA GLY A 67 -17.17 2.57 10.96
C GLY A 67 -17.88 2.40 9.62
N VAL A 68 -17.35 1.60 8.69
CA VAL A 68 -17.91 1.44 7.34
C VAL A 68 -19.21 0.64 7.34
N PHE A 69 -19.30 -0.41 8.15
CA PHE A 69 -20.45 -1.33 8.18
C PHE A 69 -21.17 -1.39 9.53
N SER A 70 -20.62 -0.71 10.54
CA SER A 70 -21.12 -0.71 11.91
C SER A 70 -20.78 0.60 12.60
N ALA A 71 -21.19 0.78 13.84
CA ALA A 71 -20.66 1.85 14.67
C ALA A 71 -19.12 1.72 14.74
N PRO A 72 -18.38 2.84 14.65
CA PRO A 72 -16.93 2.82 14.61
C PRO A 72 -16.32 2.28 15.91
N GLU A 73 -15.41 1.32 15.80
CA GLU A 73 -14.68 0.75 16.93
C GLU A 73 -13.40 1.57 17.22
N ASN A 74 -13.57 2.85 17.54
CA ASN A 74 -12.50 3.76 17.91
C ASN A 74 -12.95 4.73 19.01
N ARG A 75 -12.00 5.40 19.64
CA ARG A 75 -12.24 6.50 20.61
C ARG A 75 -11.63 7.78 20.07
N PRO A 76 -12.39 8.91 20.10
CA PRO A 76 -11.82 10.21 19.79
C PRO A 76 -10.60 10.50 20.68
N HIS A 77 -9.61 11.17 20.12
CA HIS A 77 -8.37 11.48 20.85
C HIS A 77 -8.59 12.52 21.97
N SER A 78 -9.65 13.30 21.89
CA SER A 78 -10.01 14.33 22.88
C SER A 78 -10.26 13.82 24.30
N GLY A 79 -10.22 12.50 24.54
CA GLY A 79 -10.46 11.92 25.85
C GLY A 79 -11.93 12.00 26.31
N GLU A 80 -12.82 12.51 25.48
CA GLU A 80 -14.25 12.58 25.74
C GLU A 80 -14.86 11.18 25.64
N SER A 81 -15.67 10.85 26.64
CA SER A 81 -16.52 9.66 26.63
C SER A 81 -17.66 9.89 25.62
N GLY A 82 -17.44 9.52 24.36
CA GLY A 82 -18.40 9.71 23.29
C GLY A 82 -18.44 8.52 22.33
N PRO A 83 -19.40 8.48 21.41
CA PRO A 83 -19.41 7.51 20.32
C PRO A 83 -18.14 7.66 19.48
N GLY A 84 -17.67 6.55 18.91
CA GLY A 84 -16.53 6.57 18.00
C GLY A 84 -16.75 7.48 16.78
N GLU A 85 -15.66 7.94 16.18
CA GLU A 85 -15.69 8.81 15.00
C GLU A 85 -15.73 7.97 13.72
N THR A 86 -16.72 8.19 12.86
CA THR A 86 -16.72 7.60 11.50
C THR A 86 -15.65 8.25 10.64
N ILE A 87 -14.75 7.43 10.12
CA ILE A 87 -13.66 7.86 9.25
C ILE A 87 -14.04 7.57 7.80
N PRO A 88 -14.06 8.57 6.90
CA PRO A 88 -14.27 8.34 5.48
C PRO A 88 -13.24 7.37 4.90
N MET A 89 -13.68 6.49 4.00
CA MET A 89 -12.74 5.63 3.26
C MET A 89 -11.90 6.45 2.30
N THR A 90 -10.66 6.06 2.17
CA THR A 90 -9.69 6.62 1.22
C THR A 90 -9.25 5.57 0.20
N ALA A 91 -8.60 5.98 -0.86
CA ALA A 91 -7.95 5.11 -1.84
C ALA A 91 -6.50 5.60 -2.07
N PRO A 92 -5.56 4.74 -2.33
CA PRO A 92 -5.66 3.29 -2.43
C PRO A 92 -5.66 2.60 -1.08
N VAL A 93 -5.91 1.31 -1.11
CA VAL A 93 -5.46 0.42 -0.05
C VAL A 93 -4.11 -0.15 -0.48
N VAL A 94 -3.13 -0.05 0.39
CA VAL A 94 -1.73 -0.34 0.11
C VAL A 94 -1.39 -1.76 0.55
N VAL A 95 -0.73 -2.55 -0.31
CA VAL A 95 -0.23 -3.90 -0.02
C VAL A 95 1.29 -3.87 -0.03
N THR A 96 1.91 -4.27 1.06
CA THR A 96 3.35 -4.44 1.16
C THR A 96 3.69 -5.93 1.19
N THR A 97 4.54 -6.40 0.28
CA THR A 97 5.04 -7.76 0.28
C THR A 97 6.53 -7.77 0.63
N ALA A 98 6.93 -8.63 1.55
CA ALA A 98 8.30 -9.09 1.64
C ALA A 98 8.32 -10.52 1.08
N GLU A 99 9.11 -10.76 0.04
CA GLU A 99 9.15 -12.03 -0.68
C GLU A 99 9.66 -13.19 0.14
N ASN A 100 9.06 -14.27 0.11
CA ASN A 100 9.11 -15.63 -0.43
C ASN A 100 8.41 -16.60 0.51
N ALA A 101 7.17 -16.95 0.21
CA ALA A 101 6.68 -18.29 0.49
C ALA A 101 6.53 -18.97 -0.88
N GLU A 102 7.03 -20.19 -0.99
CA GLU A 102 6.93 -20.99 -2.20
C GLU A 102 5.47 -21.16 -2.65
N ALA A 103 5.28 -21.16 -3.95
CA ALA A 103 3.99 -21.24 -4.60
C ALA A 103 3.33 -22.60 -4.32
N GLU A 104 2.22 -22.59 -3.61
CA GLU A 104 1.20 -23.61 -3.76
C GLU A 104 -0.13 -22.95 -4.15
N GLY A 105 -0.63 -23.32 -5.34
CA GLY A 105 -2.01 -23.21 -5.79
C GLY A 105 -2.67 -21.85 -5.71
N GLY A 106 -2.60 -21.09 -6.80
CA GLY A 106 -3.29 -19.80 -6.90
C GLY A 106 -4.79 -19.92 -6.85
N GLU A 107 -5.42 -19.64 -5.72
CA GLU A 107 -6.85 -19.42 -5.62
C GLU A 107 -7.14 -17.93 -5.84
N GLN A 108 -8.04 -17.66 -6.75
CA GLN A 108 -8.44 -16.31 -7.14
C GLN A 108 -9.13 -15.62 -5.96
N ILE A 109 -8.49 -14.61 -5.38
CA ILE A 109 -9.07 -13.84 -4.29
C ILE A 109 -10.09 -12.87 -4.90
N ALA A 110 -11.37 -13.13 -4.69
CA ALA A 110 -12.42 -12.16 -4.96
C ALA A 110 -12.24 -10.98 -3.98
N MET A 111 -11.71 -9.87 -4.49
CA MET A 111 -11.46 -8.68 -3.69
C MET A 111 -12.77 -7.98 -3.36
N THR A 112 -13.11 -7.95 -2.08
CA THR A 112 -14.15 -7.07 -1.56
C THR A 112 -13.47 -5.85 -0.91
N VAL A 113 -13.32 -4.77 -1.65
CA VAL A 113 -12.68 -3.50 -1.26
C VAL A 113 -11.14 -3.60 -1.05
N PRO A 114 -10.38 -2.56 -1.37
CA PRO A 114 -8.95 -2.67 -1.62
C PRO A 114 -8.16 -3.24 -0.44
N VAL A 115 -7.39 -4.28 -0.69
CA VAL A 115 -6.66 -5.08 0.30
C VAL A 115 -5.16 -4.92 0.15
N VAL A 116 -4.49 -4.75 1.28
CA VAL A 116 -3.03 -4.60 1.40
C VAL A 116 -2.43 -5.81 2.07
N MET A 117 -1.40 -6.39 1.48
CA MET A 117 -0.68 -7.52 2.08
C MET A 117 0.83 -7.32 2.00
N SER A 118 1.50 -7.52 3.14
CA SER A 118 2.96 -7.53 3.25
C SER A 118 3.40 -8.91 3.72
N THR A 119 4.42 -9.49 3.09
CA THR A 119 5.01 -10.76 3.54
C THR A 119 6.50 -10.60 3.82
N SER A 120 6.96 -10.98 5.01
CA SER A 120 8.36 -11.18 5.34
C SER A 120 8.67 -12.67 5.48
N ASN A 121 9.94 -13.06 5.26
CA ASN A 121 10.35 -14.47 5.19
C ASN A 121 10.13 -15.26 6.49
N ASP A 122 9.88 -16.58 6.33
CA ASP A 122 9.81 -17.69 7.29
C ASP A 122 8.60 -17.76 8.23
N SER A 123 7.82 -16.76 8.34
CA SER A 123 6.45 -16.78 8.82
C SER A 123 5.65 -15.89 7.89
N VAL A 124 4.40 -16.23 7.63
CA VAL A 124 3.50 -15.48 6.75
C VAL A 124 3.25 -14.08 7.38
N ASP A 125 4.26 -13.22 7.37
CA ASP A 125 4.17 -11.86 7.88
C ASP A 125 3.48 -10.98 6.82
N MET A 126 2.18 -10.90 6.94
CA MET A 126 1.34 -10.05 6.12
C MET A 126 0.87 -8.85 6.93
N SER A 127 0.81 -7.69 6.35
CA SER A 127 0.10 -6.56 6.95
C SER A 127 -0.84 -5.91 5.95
N MET A 128 -2.00 -5.48 6.44
CA MET A 128 -2.98 -4.72 5.71
C MET A 128 -3.08 -3.33 6.30
N SER A 129 -3.07 -2.31 5.46
CA SER A 129 -3.17 -0.93 5.93
C SER A 129 -4.17 -0.13 5.12
N PHE A 130 -4.96 0.70 5.79
CA PHE A 130 -5.77 1.74 5.19
C PHE A 130 -5.11 3.08 5.47
N ILE A 131 -4.98 3.92 4.43
CA ILE A 131 -4.52 5.29 4.60
C ILE A 131 -5.64 6.06 5.30
N LEU A 132 -5.31 6.93 6.25
CA LEU A 132 -6.29 7.80 6.87
C LEU A 132 -6.44 9.10 6.07
N PRO A 133 -7.62 9.73 6.06
CA PRO A 133 -7.84 11.01 5.38
C PRO A 133 -6.87 12.10 5.81
N SER A 134 -6.61 13.06 4.91
CA SER A 134 -5.69 14.20 5.14
C SER A 134 -6.08 15.06 6.34
N LYS A 135 -7.32 15.04 6.79
CA LYS A 135 -7.72 15.71 8.04
C LYS A 135 -6.87 15.32 9.24
N PHE A 136 -6.26 14.11 9.20
CA PHE A 136 -5.38 13.62 10.27
C PHE A 136 -3.90 14.02 10.08
N GLU A 137 -3.52 14.73 9.02
CA GLU A 137 -2.14 15.24 8.87
C GLU A 137 -1.71 16.11 10.07
N ASN A 138 -2.66 16.92 10.58
CA ASN A 138 -2.47 17.84 11.69
C ASN A 138 -3.24 17.44 12.97
N GLN A 139 -3.82 16.26 12.99
CA GLN A 139 -4.60 15.74 14.12
C GLN A 139 -4.18 14.33 14.43
N VAL A 140 -4.20 13.96 15.71
CA VAL A 140 -3.98 12.57 16.10
C VAL A 140 -5.23 11.77 15.74
N PRO A 141 -5.11 10.68 14.98
CA PRO A 141 -6.24 9.82 14.65
C PRO A 141 -6.88 9.20 15.90
N PRO A 142 -8.19 8.83 15.83
CA PRO A 142 -8.86 8.14 16.91
C PRO A 142 -8.12 6.86 17.32
N THR A 143 -8.14 6.56 18.62
CA THR A 143 -7.51 5.36 19.15
C THR A 143 -8.36 4.12 18.83
N PRO A 144 -7.80 3.08 18.19
CA PRO A 144 -8.51 1.82 17.95
C PRO A 144 -8.97 1.16 19.25
N LEU A 145 -10.18 0.54 19.24
CA LEU A 145 -10.64 -0.32 20.32
C LEU A 145 -10.23 -1.78 20.14
N ASP A 146 -10.10 -2.24 18.88
CA ASP A 146 -9.56 -3.56 18.57
C ASP A 146 -8.02 -3.52 18.70
N PRO A 147 -7.40 -4.31 19.61
CA PRO A 147 -5.96 -4.32 19.82
C PRO A 147 -5.17 -4.81 18.60
N LYS A 148 -5.81 -5.41 17.61
CA LYS A 148 -5.18 -5.83 16.36
C LYS A 148 -4.94 -4.68 15.41
N VAL A 149 -5.62 -3.55 15.60
CA VAL A 149 -5.49 -2.37 14.73
C VAL A 149 -4.46 -1.42 15.31
N HIS A 150 -3.43 -1.14 14.54
CA HIS A 150 -2.33 -0.24 14.91
C HIS A 150 -2.37 0.99 14.03
N VAL A 151 -2.43 2.16 14.64
CA VAL A 151 -2.31 3.44 13.92
C VAL A 151 -0.88 3.92 14.00
N LYS A 152 -0.29 4.22 12.84
CA LYS A 152 1.09 4.73 12.74
C LYS A 152 1.19 5.82 11.69
N LYS A 153 2.11 6.75 11.89
CA LYS A 153 2.51 7.73 10.89
C LYS A 153 3.57 7.10 9.98
N LEU A 154 3.37 7.20 8.69
CA LEU A 154 4.40 6.94 7.70
C LEU A 154 5.01 8.28 7.32
N GLU A 155 6.33 8.36 7.39
CA GLU A 155 7.05 9.55 6.95
C GLU A 155 7.03 9.67 5.43
N SER A 156 7.51 10.79 4.90
CA SER A 156 7.63 10.99 3.46
C SER A 156 8.42 9.85 2.81
N ARG A 157 7.93 9.32 1.69
CA ARG A 157 8.52 8.16 1.00
C ARG A 157 8.75 8.44 -0.47
N LEU A 158 9.96 8.16 -0.93
CA LEU A 158 10.30 8.19 -2.35
C LEU A 158 10.01 6.84 -2.97
N MET A 159 9.26 6.81 -4.07
CA MET A 159 8.81 5.58 -4.72
C MET A 159 8.88 5.67 -6.24
N ALA A 160 9.21 4.55 -6.89
CA ALA A 160 9.02 4.35 -8.30
C ALA A 160 7.70 3.61 -8.52
N VAL A 161 6.76 4.24 -9.21
CA VAL A 161 5.37 3.78 -9.30
C VAL A 161 5.01 3.48 -10.74
N LYS A 162 4.50 2.27 -10.98
CA LYS A 162 3.94 1.86 -12.26
C LYS A 162 2.45 1.57 -12.13
N LYS A 163 1.67 2.25 -12.98
CA LYS A 163 0.22 2.06 -13.08
C LYS A 163 -0.12 0.95 -14.09
N PHE A 164 -1.12 0.15 -13.76
CA PHE A 164 -1.66 -0.88 -14.64
C PHE A 164 -3.17 -1.10 -14.40
N SER A 165 -3.82 -1.78 -15.33
CA SER A 165 -5.23 -2.19 -15.23
C SER A 165 -5.34 -3.72 -15.16
N GLY A 166 -6.54 -4.22 -14.91
CA GLY A 166 -6.81 -5.66 -14.80
C GLY A 166 -7.03 -6.12 -13.37
N GLU A 167 -7.00 -7.43 -13.17
CA GLU A 167 -7.14 -8.00 -11.83
C GLU A 167 -5.84 -7.82 -11.03
N LEU A 168 -6.00 -7.30 -9.81
CA LEU A 168 -4.92 -7.15 -8.86
C LEU A 168 -4.75 -8.46 -8.09
N THR A 169 -3.83 -9.28 -8.55
CA THR A 169 -3.43 -10.52 -7.86
C THR A 169 -1.97 -10.39 -7.40
N LYS A 170 -1.55 -11.26 -6.47
CA LYS A 170 -0.14 -11.32 -6.07
C LYS A 170 0.77 -11.50 -7.27
N SER A 171 0.46 -12.47 -8.15
CA SER A 171 1.28 -12.78 -9.33
C SER A 171 1.36 -11.63 -10.34
N THR A 172 0.25 -10.91 -10.60
CA THR A 172 0.27 -9.73 -11.47
C THR A 172 1.08 -8.60 -10.86
N ALA A 173 0.95 -8.37 -9.56
CA ALA A 173 1.73 -7.37 -8.85
C ALA A 173 3.23 -7.70 -8.83
N GLU A 174 3.60 -8.96 -8.58
CA GLU A 174 5.00 -9.45 -8.62
C GLU A 174 5.63 -9.28 -9.99
N ALA A 175 4.90 -9.59 -11.06
CA ALA A 175 5.39 -9.41 -12.43
C ALA A 175 5.68 -7.92 -12.72
N VAL A 176 4.77 -7.02 -12.33
CA VAL A 176 4.95 -5.58 -12.50
C VAL A 176 6.08 -5.06 -11.61
N ALA A 177 6.20 -5.54 -10.37
CA ALA A 177 7.29 -5.17 -9.46
C ALA A 177 8.65 -5.56 -10.03
N SER A 178 8.77 -6.80 -10.54
CA SER A 178 10.00 -7.29 -11.17
C SER A 178 10.40 -6.44 -12.37
N GLU A 179 9.44 -6.00 -13.18
CA GLU A 179 9.71 -5.09 -14.30
C GLU A 179 10.23 -3.73 -13.80
N VAL A 180 9.57 -3.12 -12.81
CA VAL A 180 10.00 -1.83 -12.24
C VAL A 180 11.40 -1.95 -11.64
N ILE A 181 11.67 -2.99 -10.86
CA ILE A 181 12.98 -3.25 -10.26
C ILE A 181 14.05 -3.39 -11.34
N GLY A 182 13.81 -4.20 -12.40
CA GLY A 182 14.74 -4.39 -13.49
C GLY A 182 15.08 -3.09 -14.22
N VAL A 183 14.09 -2.23 -14.45
CA VAL A 183 14.33 -0.90 -15.05
C VAL A 183 15.19 -0.02 -14.14
N LEU A 184 14.88 0.04 -12.83
CA LEU A 184 15.62 0.84 -11.87
C LEU A 184 17.09 0.39 -11.75
N GLU A 185 17.32 -0.92 -11.73
CA GLU A 185 18.66 -1.51 -11.67
C GLU A 185 19.47 -1.24 -12.97
N LEU A 186 18.81 -1.31 -14.12
CA LEU A 186 19.43 -1.02 -15.40
C LEU A 186 19.80 0.46 -15.55
N GLU A 187 18.93 1.37 -15.12
CA GLU A 187 19.21 2.81 -15.17
C GLU A 187 20.25 3.27 -14.14
N GLY A 188 20.31 2.61 -12.98
CA GLY A 188 21.30 2.88 -11.93
C GLY A 188 21.25 4.29 -11.31
N LYS A 189 20.17 5.04 -11.54
CA LYS A 189 19.99 6.41 -11.04
C LYS A 189 19.43 6.50 -9.63
N PHE A 190 18.71 5.46 -9.22
CA PHE A 190 18.01 5.41 -7.96
C PHE A 190 18.46 4.21 -7.15
N LYS A 191 18.60 4.38 -5.84
CA LYS A 191 18.93 3.30 -4.94
C LYS A 191 17.62 2.70 -4.39
N ILE A 192 17.41 1.41 -4.68
CA ILE A 192 16.23 0.67 -4.22
C ILE A 192 16.40 0.38 -2.74
N ASN A 193 15.38 0.70 -1.94
CA ASN A 193 15.30 0.29 -0.55
C ASN A 193 15.20 -1.23 -0.48
N ARG A 194 16.02 -1.86 0.36
CA ARG A 194 16.06 -3.31 0.53
C ARG A 194 15.88 -3.67 2.00
N ASN A 195 15.17 -4.76 2.25
CA ASN A 195 15.00 -5.28 3.61
C ASN A 195 16.33 -5.87 4.15
N GLU A 196 16.33 -6.34 5.39
CA GLU A 196 17.48 -6.98 6.05
C GLU A 196 18.06 -8.19 5.31
N HIS A 197 17.27 -8.83 4.44
CA HIS A 197 17.69 -9.94 3.57
C HIS A 197 18.17 -9.48 2.19
N GLY A 198 18.32 -8.18 1.95
CA GLY A 198 18.76 -7.61 0.69
C GLY A 198 17.70 -7.60 -0.43
N ARG A 199 16.45 -7.89 -0.13
CA ARG A 199 15.37 -7.93 -1.12
C ARG A 199 14.73 -6.56 -1.29
N PRO A 200 14.38 -6.17 -2.54
CA PRO A 200 13.69 -4.92 -2.82
C PRO A 200 12.40 -4.80 -2.01
N ALA A 201 12.19 -3.65 -1.40
CA ALA A 201 10.93 -3.32 -0.72
C ALA A 201 9.96 -2.74 -1.74
N TRP A 202 8.79 -3.33 -1.86
CA TRP A 202 7.74 -2.85 -2.76
C TRP A 202 6.35 -3.13 -2.20
N GLU A 203 5.39 -2.38 -2.70
CA GLU A 203 3.99 -2.49 -2.32
C GLU A 203 3.10 -2.39 -3.57
N TYR A 204 1.88 -2.92 -3.50
CA TYR A 204 0.90 -2.74 -4.55
C TYR A 204 -0.39 -2.13 -4.02
N MET A 205 -1.08 -1.40 -4.86
CA MET A 205 -2.16 -0.50 -4.51
C MET A 205 -3.36 -0.72 -5.42
N GLY A 206 -4.54 -0.96 -4.84
CA GLY A 206 -5.80 -1.06 -5.55
C GLY A 206 -6.69 0.13 -5.26
N TYR A 207 -7.18 0.79 -6.29
CA TYR A 207 -7.96 2.02 -6.16
C TYR A 207 -9.48 1.83 -6.32
N ASN A 208 -9.90 0.68 -6.80
CA ASN A 208 -11.28 0.49 -7.21
C ASN A 208 -11.98 -0.59 -6.40
N ALA A 209 -13.30 -0.44 -6.30
CA ALA A 209 -14.14 -1.46 -5.70
C ALA A 209 -14.06 -2.80 -6.46
N PRO A 210 -14.32 -3.94 -5.78
CA PRO A 210 -14.16 -5.28 -6.35
C PRO A 210 -15.00 -5.53 -7.60
N TYR A 211 -16.20 -4.96 -7.61
CA TYR A 211 -17.17 -5.08 -8.72
C TYR A 211 -16.88 -4.14 -9.89
N THR A 212 -15.79 -3.36 -9.84
CA THR A 212 -15.30 -2.60 -11.00
C THR A 212 -14.81 -3.58 -12.05
N LEU A 213 -15.20 -3.36 -13.29
CA LEU A 213 -14.77 -4.21 -14.41
C LEU A 213 -13.24 -4.17 -14.53
N PRO A 214 -12.57 -5.31 -14.74
CA PRO A 214 -11.11 -5.41 -14.66
C PRO A 214 -10.35 -4.38 -15.50
N TRP A 215 -10.78 -4.15 -16.73
CA TRP A 215 -10.14 -3.18 -17.62
C TRP A 215 -10.33 -1.70 -17.23
N PHE A 216 -11.25 -1.42 -16.30
CA PHE A 216 -11.42 -0.09 -15.70
C PHE A 216 -10.77 0.05 -14.34
N LYS A 217 -10.20 -1.03 -13.78
CA LYS A 217 -9.48 -0.95 -12.52
C LYS A 217 -8.18 -0.17 -12.70
N THR A 218 -7.90 0.67 -11.73
CA THR A 218 -6.61 1.32 -11.55
C THR A 218 -5.88 0.60 -10.44
N ASN A 219 -4.72 0.06 -10.78
CA ASN A 219 -3.80 -0.55 -9.83
C ASN A 219 -2.42 0.10 -10.01
N GLU A 220 -1.63 0.10 -8.97
CA GLU A 220 -0.26 0.56 -9.01
C GLU A 220 0.64 -0.43 -8.26
N VAL A 221 1.88 -0.55 -8.70
CA VAL A 221 2.98 -1.13 -7.95
C VAL A 221 3.97 -0.01 -7.67
N ALA A 222 4.44 0.06 -6.44
CA ALA A 222 5.40 1.03 -5.99
C ALA A 222 6.62 0.32 -5.39
N VAL A 223 7.81 0.60 -5.92
CA VAL A 223 9.10 0.16 -5.37
C VAL A 223 9.65 1.28 -4.50
N LEU A 224 9.98 0.98 -3.25
CA LEU A 224 10.52 1.96 -2.32
C LEU A 224 11.96 2.30 -2.71
N LEU A 225 12.27 3.57 -2.71
CA LEU A 225 13.61 4.10 -2.99
C LEU A 225 14.22 4.70 -1.72
N GLU A 226 15.54 4.64 -1.61
CA GLU A 226 16.24 5.42 -0.61
C GLU A 226 16.23 6.89 -1.01
N ASP A 227 16.16 7.80 -0.05
CA ASP A 227 16.09 9.26 -0.30
C ASP A 227 17.46 9.85 -0.70
N VAL A 228 18.25 9.07 -1.45
CA VAL A 228 19.55 9.46 -1.99
C VAL A 228 19.46 9.43 -3.52
N ILE A 229 19.38 10.60 -4.13
CA ILE A 229 19.58 10.71 -5.59
C ILE A 229 21.07 10.51 -5.85
N LEU A 230 21.43 9.45 -6.55
CA LEU A 230 22.81 9.26 -7.04
C LEU A 230 23.07 10.33 -8.10
N THR A 231 23.66 11.45 -7.69
CA THR A 231 24.20 12.41 -8.64
C THR A 231 25.34 11.71 -9.38
N SER A 232 25.19 11.58 -10.71
CA SER A 232 26.30 11.17 -11.55
C SER A 232 27.49 12.10 -11.27
N SER A 233 28.55 11.57 -10.68
CA SER A 233 29.83 12.29 -10.59
C SER A 233 30.25 12.65 -12.00
N SER A 234 30.10 13.91 -12.37
CA SER A 234 30.79 14.47 -13.53
C SER A 234 32.26 14.33 -13.24
N SER A 235 32.90 13.40 -13.93
CA SER A 235 34.38 13.40 -14.06
C SER A 235 34.79 14.67 -14.77
N SER A 236 35.15 15.70 -14.01
CA SER A 236 36.02 16.74 -14.50
C SER A 236 37.39 16.11 -14.65
N ALA A 237 37.67 15.69 -15.87
CA ALA A 237 39.03 15.55 -16.31
C ALA A 237 39.58 16.99 -16.44
N ASP A 238 40.40 17.38 -15.49
CA ASP A 238 41.33 18.49 -15.68
C ASP A 238 42.63 17.93 -16.27
N GLU A 239 43.06 18.61 -17.31
CA GLU A 239 44.35 18.45 -17.99
C GLU A 239 45.56 18.62 -17.07
#